data_6aa195242c44f5f421e9badd9959db7f
#
_entry.id   6aa195242c44f5f421e9badd9959db7f
#
_cell.length_a   1.000
_cell.length_b   1.000
_cell.length_c   1.000
_cell.angle_alpha   90.00
_cell.angle_beta   90.00
_cell.angle_gamma   90.00
#
_symmetry.space_group_name_H-M   'P 1'
#
loop_
_entity.id
_entity.type
_entity.pdbx_description
1 polymer ?
#
loop_
_entity_poly.entity_id
_entity_poly.type
_entity_poly.pdbx_seq_one_letter_code
_entity_poly.pdbx_strand_id
1 'polypeptide(L)'
;MYNHHVNLKGALPVLILHSLQSLPKHGYRIAQDIREKSDGILDFKEGTLYPTLHGLEEKGLVESFTETEQGRVRCYYRLTTKGLGELKEQRDEWRRYSTAVGAILKEA
;
A
#
# COMPACT_ATOMS: atom_id res chain seq x y z
N MET A 1 20.42 -14.17 0.04
CA MET A 1 19.75 -14.36 1.30
C MET A 1 18.26 -14.08 1.19
N TYR A 2 17.53 -14.99 1.62
CA TYR A 2 16.10 -14.89 1.57
C TYR A 2 15.57 -13.93 2.65
N ASN A 3 14.75 -13.01 2.27
CA ASN A 3 14.17 -12.05 3.21
C ASN A 3 12.70 -12.36 3.45
N HIS A 4 12.42 -12.97 4.57
CA HIS A 4 11.06 -13.38 4.88
C HIS A 4 10.19 -12.22 5.35
N HIS A 5 10.75 -11.02 5.54
CA HIS A 5 9.94 -9.84 5.87
C HIS A 5 9.16 -9.33 4.69
N VAL A 6 9.48 -9.84 3.52
CA VAL A 6 8.77 -9.47 2.30
C VAL A 6 7.27 -9.64 2.45
N ASN A 7 6.86 -10.67 3.18
CA ASN A 7 5.45 -11.03 3.24
C ASN A 7 4.58 -9.94 3.87
N LEU A 8 5.06 -9.24 4.90
CA LEU A 8 4.23 -8.20 5.52
C LEU A 8 4.67 -6.82 5.13
N LYS A 9 5.90 -6.44 5.49
CA LYS A 9 6.35 -5.08 5.22
C LYS A 9 6.52 -4.82 3.73
N GLY A 10 6.93 -5.85 2.98
CA GLY A 10 7.09 -5.71 1.55
C GLY A 10 5.79 -5.50 0.81
N ALA A 11 4.67 -5.90 1.41
CA ALA A 11 3.37 -5.73 0.79
C ALA A 11 2.82 -4.31 0.95
N LEU A 12 3.31 -3.57 1.94
CA LEU A 12 2.71 -2.28 2.24
C LEU A 12 2.73 -1.31 1.06
N PRO A 13 3.83 -1.18 0.31
CA PRO A 13 3.81 -0.27 -0.85
C PRO A 13 2.70 -0.59 -1.84
N VAL A 14 2.54 -1.85 -2.25
CA VAL A 14 1.52 -2.20 -3.22
C VAL A 14 0.12 -2.01 -2.63
N LEU A 15 -0.05 -2.23 -1.33
CA LEU A 15 -1.35 -2.03 -0.69
C LEU A 15 -1.72 -0.55 -0.65
N ILE A 16 -0.74 0.32 -0.40
CA ILE A 16 -0.99 1.75 -0.42
C ILE A 16 -1.39 2.19 -1.84
N LEU A 17 -0.61 1.78 -2.84
CA LEU A 17 -0.91 2.14 -4.22
C LEU A 17 -2.30 1.66 -4.61
N HIS A 18 -2.64 0.44 -4.22
CA HIS A 18 -3.96 -0.11 -4.51
C HIS A 18 -5.07 0.70 -3.84
N SER A 19 -4.85 1.08 -2.59
CA SER A 19 -5.85 1.84 -1.84
C SER A 19 -6.15 3.18 -2.51
N LEU A 20 -5.14 3.77 -3.16
CA LEU A 20 -5.28 5.08 -3.80
C LEU A 20 -5.77 4.99 -5.23
N GLN A 21 -5.98 3.78 -5.76
CA GLN A 21 -6.40 3.64 -7.15
C GLN A 21 -7.78 4.22 -7.39
N SER A 22 -8.68 4.11 -6.41
CA SER A 22 -10.06 4.55 -6.60
C SER A 22 -10.20 6.06 -6.41
N LEU A 23 -9.54 6.62 -5.37
CA LEU A 23 -9.63 8.06 -5.10
C LEU A 23 -8.54 8.45 -4.10
N PRO A 24 -8.25 9.74 -4.01
CA PRO A 24 -7.28 10.21 -3.02
C PRO A 24 -7.77 9.98 -1.59
N LYS A 25 -6.82 9.73 -0.68
CA LYS A 25 -7.13 9.47 0.72
C LYS A 25 -6.03 10.00 1.62
N HIS A 26 -6.38 10.33 2.85
CA HIS A 26 -5.36 10.65 3.85
C HIS A 26 -4.83 9.34 4.44
N GLY A 27 -3.68 9.44 5.12
CA GLY A 27 -2.99 8.23 5.59
C GLY A 27 -3.81 7.36 6.51
N TYR A 28 -4.56 7.99 7.42
CA TYR A 28 -5.38 7.22 8.35
C TYR A 28 -6.40 6.35 7.59
N ARG A 29 -7.01 6.91 6.55
CA ARG A 29 -8.00 6.15 5.78
C ARG A 29 -7.34 5.01 5.00
N ILE A 30 -6.12 5.23 4.50
CA ILE A 30 -5.39 4.16 3.81
C ILE A 30 -5.18 2.99 4.77
N ALA A 31 -4.70 3.28 5.98
CA ALA A 31 -4.47 2.23 6.97
C ALA A 31 -5.76 1.52 7.35
N GLN A 32 -6.83 2.29 7.49
CA GLN A 32 -8.14 1.74 7.83
C GLN A 32 -8.65 0.80 6.75
N ASP A 33 -8.52 1.20 5.48
CA ASP A 33 -8.96 0.36 4.36
C ASP A 33 -8.20 -0.96 4.33
N ILE A 34 -6.89 -0.90 4.55
CA ILE A 34 -6.06 -2.11 4.55
C ILE A 34 -6.49 -3.03 5.69
N ARG A 35 -6.70 -2.46 6.87
CA ARG A 35 -7.11 -3.25 8.02
C ARG A 35 -8.46 -3.91 7.79
N GLU A 36 -9.42 -3.14 7.28
CA GLU A 36 -10.76 -3.67 7.07
C GLU A 36 -10.80 -4.75 6.00
N LYS A 37 -10.10 -4.53 4.90
CA LYS A 37 -10.12 -5.50 3.81
C LYS A 37 -9.37 -6.78 4.12
N SER A 38 -8.49 -6.75 5.11
CA SER A 38 -7.75 -7.92 5.53
C SER A 38 -8.32 -8.54 6.79
N ASP A 39 -9.53 -8.14 7.20
CA ASP A 39 -10.15 -8.64 8.42
C ASP A 39 -9.24 -8.45 9.64
N GLY A 40 -8.56 -7.31 9.68
CA GLY A 40 -7.70 -6.96 10.81
C GLY A 40 -6.34 -7.62 10.81
N ILE A 41 -6.05 -8.49 9.83
CA ILE A 41 -4.77 -9.20 9.82
C ILE A 41 -3.62 -8.25 9.52
N LEU A 42 -3.82 -7.30 8.61
CA LEU A 42 -2.79 -6.33 8.26
C LEU A 42 -3.16 -5.00 8.90
N ASP A 43 -2.45 -4.68 9.96
CA ASP A 43 -2.74 -3.48 10.76
C ASP A 43 -1.45 -2.69 10.90
N PHE A 44 -1.20 -1.78 9.97
CA PHE A 44 0.02 -1.00 9.93
C PHE A 44 -0.12 0.27 10.76
N LYS A 45 0.83 0.49 11.64
CA LYS A 45 0.85 1.67 12.49
C LYS A 45 1.48 2.85 11.75
N GLU A 46 1.28 4.04 12.29
CA GLU A 46 1.78 5.27 11.67
C GLU A 46 3.29 5.23 11.46
N GLY A 47 4.02 4.67 12.42
CA GLY A 47 5.47 4.59 12.31
C GLY A 47 5.97 3.75 11.14
N THR A 48 5.13 2.92 10.58
CA THR A 48 5.45 2.13 9.39
C THR A 48 4.81 2.74 8.15
N LEU A 49 3.58 3.20 8.28
CA LEU A 49 2.80 3.70 7.15
C LEU A 49 3.40 4.98 6.56
N TYR A 50 3.67 5.98 7.39
CA TYR A 50 4.10 7.28 6.86
C TYR A 50 5.48 7.27 6.24
N PRO A 51 6.49 6.59 6.79
CA PRO A 51 7.76 6.47 6.07
C PRO A 51 7.60 5.81 4.71
N THR A 52 6.71 4.83 4.59
CA THR A 52 6.47 4.17 3.31
C THR A 52 5.80 5.12 2.33
N LEU A 53 4.80 5.88 2.80
CA LEU A 53 4.14 6.89 1.97
C LEU A 53 5.15 7.92 1.47
N HIS A 54 6.03 8.40 2.36
CA HIS A 54 7.03 9.38 1.96
C HIS A 54 8.00 8.81 0.94
N GLY A 55 8.38 7.55 1.08
CA GLY A 55 9.24 6.89 0.10
C GLY A 55 8.57 6.78 -1.25
N LEU A 56 7.28 6.47 -1.28
CA LEU A 56 6.53 6.41 -2.53
C LEU A 56 6.42 7.78 -3.18
N GLU A 57 6.27 8.81 -2.35
CA GLU A 57 6.21 10.17 -2.87
C GLU A 57 7.54 10.58 -3.47
N GLU A 58 8.64 10.24 -2.82
CA GLU A 58 9.97 10.54 -3.35
C GLU A 58 10.22 9.89 -4.70
N LYS A 59 9.64 8.72 -4.90
CA LYS A 59 9.77 8.01 -6.17
C LYS A 59 8.79 8.49 -7.23
N GLY A 60 7.91 9.43 -6.87
CA GLY A 60 6.94 9.96 -7.80
C GLY A 60 5.76 9.05 -8.06
N LEU A 61 5.52 8.07 -7.19
CA LEU A 61 4.44 7.11 -7.36
C LEU A 61 3.13 7.62 -6.75
N VAL A 62 3.25 8.47 -5.75
CA VAL A 62 2.11 9.18 -5.19
C VAL A 62 2.51 10.64 -5.04
N GLU A 63 1.51 11.51 -4.93
CA GLU A 63 1.78 12.90 -4.60
C GLU A 63 0.80 13.37 -3.54
N SER A 64 1.27 14.25 -2.66
CA SER A 64 0.47 14.74 -1.56
C SER A 64 -0.09 16.11 -1.88
N PHE A 65 -1.22 16.41 -1.26
CA PHE A 65 -1.84 17.72 -1.34
C PHE A 65 -2.65 17.90 -0.07
N THR A 66 -3.03 19.14 0.22
CA THR A 66 -3.82 19.41 1.42
C THR A 66 -5.26 19.75 1.03
N GLU A 67 -6.17 19.39 1.92
CA GLU A 67 -7.58 19.71 1.81
C GLU A 67 -8.05 20.23 3.15
N THR A 68 -8.99 21.15 3.11
CA THR A 68 -9.60 21.64 4.34
C THR A 68 -10.98 21.03 4.48
N GLU A 69 -11.17 20.31 5.58
CA GLU A 69 -12.45 19.69 5.89
C GLU A 69 -12.90 20.14 7.27
N GLN A 70 -14.07 20.74 7.33
CA GLN A 70 -14.65 21.15 8.61
C GLN A 70 -13.66 21.96 9.43
N GLY A 71 -12.98 22.90 8.78
CA GLY A 71 -12.02 23.76 9.45
C GLY A 71 -10.66 23.15 9.75
N ARG A 72 -10.42 21.90 9.32
CA ARG A 72 -9.17 21.23 9.56
C ARG A 72 -8.44 20.97 8.24
N VAL A 73 -7.14 21.22 8.25
CA VAL A 73 -6.29 20.93 7.11
C VAL A 73 -5.81 19.49 7.22
N ARG A 74 -6.03 18.71 6.16
CA ARG A 74 -5.59 17.32 6.13
C ARG A 74 -4.69 17.09 4.93
N CYS A 75 -3.69 16.25 5.11
CA CYS A 75 -2.80 15.85 4.03
C CYS A 75 -3.36 14.61 3.34
N TYR A 76 -3.61 14.73 2.06
CA TYR A 76 -4.13 13.66 1.22
C TYR A 76 -3.05 13.19 0.27
N TYR A 77 -3.20 11.98 -0.21
CA TYR A 77 -2.30 11.39 -1.20
C TYR A 77 -3.11 10.90 -2.38
N ARG A 78 -2.53 11.01 -3.56
CA ARG A 78 -3.17 10.47 -4.76
C ARG A 78 -2.16 9.70 -5.58
N LEU A 79 -2.65 8.74 -6.34
CA LEU A 79 -1.83 7.92 -7.20
C LEU A 79 -1.46 8.73 -8.45
N THR A 80 -0.19 8.67 -8.85
CA THR A 80 0.25 9.30 -10.09
C THR A 80 0.14 8.29 -11.23
N THR A 81 0.31 8.76 -12.48
CA THR A 81 0.33 7.86 -13.62
C THR A 81 1.46 6.85 -13.47
N LYS A 82 2.62 7.29 -13.00
CA LYS A 82 3.74 6.40 -12.75
C LYS A 82 3.39 5.39 -11.67
N GLY A 83 2.68 5.86 -10.63
CA GLY A 83 2.24 4.97 -9.56
C GLY A 83 1.28 3.90 -10.03
N LEU A 84 0.40 4.24 -10.96
CA LEU A 84 -0.52 3.26 -11.52
C LEU A 84 0.24 2.16 -12.26
N GLY A 85 1.27 2.53 -13.02
CA GLY A 85 2.11 1.54 -13.70
C GLY A 85 2.81 0.63 -12.73
N GLU A 86 3.37 1.22 -11.67
CA GLU A 86 4.06 0.46 -10.63
C GLU A 86 3.11 -0.47 -9.91
N LEU A 87 1.88 -0.01 -9.65
CA LEU A 87 0.87 -0.84 -9.01
C LEU A 87 0.61 -2.11 -9.80
N LYS A 88 0.47 -1.97 -11.13
CA LYS A 88 0.19 -3.12 -11.97
C LYS A 88 1.33 -4.12 -11.94
N GLU A 89 2.57 -3.65 -12.01
CA GLU A 89 3.73 -4.52 -11.96
C GLU A 89 3.83 -5.25 -10.62
N GLN A 90 3.67 -4.51 -9.52
CA GLN A 90 3.78 -5.13 -8.20
C GLN A 90 2.65 -6.10 -7.94
N ARG A 91 1.45 -5.80 -8.44
CA ARG A 91 0.33 -6.71 -8.30
C ARG A 91 0.60 -8.03 -9.01
N ASP A 92 1.18 -7.97 -10.20
CA ASP A 92 1.53 -9.17 -10.93
C ASP A 92 2.60 -9.98 -10.23
N GLU A 93 3.60 -9.29 -9.67
CA GLU A 93 4.64 -9.97 -8.89
C GLU A 93 4.05 -10.68 -7.68
N TRP A 94 3.14 -10.03 -6.99
CA TRP A 94 2.51 -10.64 -5.82
C TRP A 94 1.69 -11.87 -6.20
N ARG A 95 1.01 -11.82 -7.34
CA ARG A 95 0.28 -12.99 -7.81
C ARG A 95 1.21 -14.15 -8.07
N ARG A 96 2.31 -13.90 -8.78
CA ARG A 96 3.27 -14.94 -9.07
C ARG A 96 3.87 -15.49 -7.80
N TYR A 97 4.23 -14.60 -6.88
CA TYR A 97 4.83 -15.00 -5.61
C TYR A 97 3.83 -15.83 -4.79
N SER A 98 2.61 -15.36 -4.65
CA SER A 98 1.60 -16.06 -3.87
C SER A 98 1.27 -17.42 -4.46
N THR A 99 1.18 -17.49 -5.78
CA THR A 99 0.92 -18.77 -6.46
C THR A 99 2.05 -19.74 -6.23
N ALA A 100 3.30 -19.27 -6.33
CA ALA A 100 4.45 -20.14 -6.12
C ALA A 100 4.51 -20.65 -4.69
N VAL A 101 4.30 -19.77 -3.71
CA VAL A 101 4.31 -20.16 -2.31
C VAL A 101 3.19 -21.14 -2.03
N GLY A 102 2.01 -20.85 -2.57
CA GLY A 102 0.85 -21.72 -2.38
C GLY A 102 1.08 -23.12 -2.96
N ALA A 103 1.75 -23.17 -4.11
CA ALA A 103 2.05 -24.47 -4.74
C ALA A 103 2.98 -25.31 -3.87
N ILE A 104 3.93 -24.64 -3.19
CA ILE A 104 4.87 -25.36 -2.32
C ILE A 104 4.18 -25.81 -1.04
N LEU A 105 3.34 -24.96 -0.46
CA LEU A 105 2.69 -25.25 0.81
C LEU A 105 1.43 -26.09 0.67
N LYS A 106 1.02 -26.37 -0.54
CA LYS A 106 -0.16 -27.14 -0.80
C LYS A 106 -0.04 -28.53 -0.19
N GLU A 107 -1.10 -28.95 0.46
CA GLU A 107 -1.13 -30.29 1.05
C GLU A 107 -1.70 -31.28 0.07
N ALA A 108 -1.13 -32.47 0.10
CA ALA A 108 -1.53 -33.54 -0.81
C ALA A 108 -2.93 -34.06 -0.48
#